data_e033b29db3a0152c5db6fede8110fd2a
#
_entry.id   e033b29db3a0152c5db6fede8110fd2a
#
_cell.length_a   1.000
_cell.length_b   1.000
_cell.length_c   1.000
_cell.angle_alpha   90.00
_cell.angle_beta   90.00
_cell.angle_gamma   90.00
#
_symmetry.space_group_name_H-M   'P 1'
#
loop_
_entity.id
_entity.type
_entity.pdbx_description
1 polymer ?
#
loop_
_entity_poly.entity_id
_entity_poly.type
_entity_poly.pdbx_seq_one_letter_code
_entity_poly.pdbx_strand_id
1 'polypeptide(L)'
;MWRRKVFTATSIVMFVALAGIAVMFMLSLTAPPPTDLGVHDGRLANCPSTANCVSTQAEDRDHWIAPLTMQADSSGDINVLEGIVSRMPRTRIVEKTPNYLRAEFRSALFRFVDDVEFYVEPESSQIHFRSASRVGRSDLGVNRARMEQIRESLASSRQQGP
;
A
#
# COMPACT_ATOMS: atom_id res chain seq x y z
N MET A 1 10.20 -21.33 -46.07
CA MET A 1 9.01 -20.49 -45.79
C MET A 1 8.55 -20.60 -44.33
N TRP A 2 8.57 -21.75 -43.66
CA TRP A 2 8.12 -21.95 -42.27
C TRP A 2 8.94 -21.16 -41.22
N ARG A 3 10.25 -21.16 -41.29
CA ARG A 3 11.14 -20.40 -40.37
C ARG A 3 10.86 -18.88 -40.39
N ARG A 4 10.59 -18.28 -41.54
CA ARG A 4 10.23 -16.83 -41.62
C ARG A 4 8.91 -16.51 -40.94
N LYS A 5 7.90 -17.38 -41.04
CA LYS A 5 6.60 -17.20 -40.35
C LYS A 5 6.72 -17.32 -38.84
N VAL A 6 7.58 -18.19 -38.34
CA VAL A 6 7.85 -18.34 -36.90
C VAL A 6 8.56 -17.09 -36.34
N PHE A 7 9.58 -16.56 -37.03
CA PHE A 7 10.27 -15.34 -36.64
C PHE A 7 9.35 -14.11 -36.61
N THR A 8 8.43 -13.99 -37.57
CA THR A 8 7.46 -12.87 -37.57
C THR A 8 6.44 -13.00 -36.44
N ALA A 9 5.95 -14.21 -36.13
CA ALA A 9 5.02 -14.42 -35.05
C ALA A 9 5.65 -14.13 -33.67
N THR A 10 6.87 -14.58 -33.43
CA THR A 10 7.58 -14.29 -32.17
C THR A 10 7.87 -12.79 -32.02
N SER A 11 8.23 -12.10 -33.09
CA SER A 11 8.46 -10.65 -33.08
C SER A 11 7.17 -9.85 -32.76
N ILE A 12 6.03 -10.27 -33.29
CA ILE A 12 4.74 -9.64 -33.01
C ILE A 12 4.37 -9.84 -31.54
N VAL A 13 4.49 -11.07 -31.01
CA VAL A 13 4.19 -11.37 -29.59
C VAL A 13 5.08 -10.54 -28.67
N MET A 14 6.36 -10.47 -28.96
CA MET A 14 7.31 -9.66 -28.17
C MET A 14 6.96 -8.16 -28.24
N PHE A 15 6.61 -7.64 -29.41
CA PHE A 15 6.19 -6.24 -29.54
C PHE A 15 4.92 -5.93 -28.75
N VAL A 16 3.90 -6.80 -28.81
CA VAL A 16 2.66 -6.65 -28.04
C VAL A 16 2.94 -6.70 -26.53
N ALA A 17 3.81 -7.61 -26.09
CA ALA A 17 4.19 -7.69 -24.68
C ALA A 17 4.91 -6.41 -24.21
N LEU A 18 5.87 -5.91 -24.99
CA LEU A 18 6.60 -4.67 -24.67
C LEU A 18 5.66 -3.44 -24.67
N ALA A 19 4.75 -3.36 -25.64
CA ALA A 19 3.75 -2.30 -25.67
C ALA A 19 2.82 -2.35 -24.45
N GLY A 20 2.38 -3.53 -24.03
CA GLY A 20 1.59 -3.72 -22.81
C GLY A 20 2.34 -3.26 -21.55
N ILE A 21 3.62 -3.62 -21.44
CA ILE A 21 4.50 -3.18 -20.35
C ILE A 21 4.63 -1.65 -20.33
N ALA A 22 4.86 -1.04 -21.50
CA ALA A 22 4.98 0.41 -21.62
C ALA A 22 3.69 1.14 -21.23
N VAL A 23 2.52 0.62 -21.62
CA VAL A 23 1.21 1.16 -21.22
C VAL A 23 1.01 1.06 -19.70
N MET A 24 1.31 -0.08 -19.11
CA MET A 24 1.19 -0.26 -17.65
C MET A 24 2.13 0.69 -16.89
N PHE A 25 3.34 0.88 -17.39
CA PHE A 25 4.30 1.82 -16.81
C PHE A 25 3.79 3.28 -16.91
N MET A 26 3.26 3.68 -18.05
CA MET A 26 2.68 5.01 -18.25
C MET A 26 1.47 5.25 -17.34
N LEU A 27 0.56 4.27 -17.23
CA LEU A 27 -0.59 4.35 -16.30
C LEU A 27 -0.13 4.53 -14.85
N SER A 28 0.94 3.84 -14.46
CA SER A 28 1.52 3.98 -13.13
C SER A 28 2.08 5.37 -12.85
N LEU A 29 2.75 5.98 -13.83
CA LEU A 29 3.35 7.32 -13.68
C LEU A 29 2.30 8.43 -13.62
N THR A 30 1.16 8.25 -14.29
CA THR A 30 0.12 9.28 -14.44
C THR A 30 -1.04 9.12 -13.46
N ALA A 31 -1.09 8.05 -12.66
CA ALA A 31 -2.16 7.81 -11.70
C ALA A 31 -2.16 8.89 -10.60
N PRO A 32 -3.17 9.78 -10.54
CA PRO A 32 -3.25 10.77 -9.48
C PRO A 32 -3.53 10.09 -8.14
N PRO A 33 -3.17 10.72 -7.01
CA PRO A 33 -3.63 10.26 -5.72
C PRO A 33 -5.16 10.29 -5.65
N PRO A 34 -5.79 9.32 -4.96
CA PRO A 34 -7.23 9.35 -4.68
C PRO A 34 -7.61 10.64 -3.94
N THR A 35 -8.82 11.14 -4.18
CA THR A 35 -9.32 12.39 -3.59
C THR A 35 -9.97 12.19 -2.22
N ASP A 36 -10.21 10.94 -1.83
CA ASP A 36 -10.87 10.51 -0.60
C ASP A 36 -9.89 10.03 0.48
N LEU A 37 -8.58 10.32 0.32
CA LEU A 37 -7.57 10.02 1.33
C LEU A 37 -7.75 10.92 2.56
N GLY A 38 -7.31 10.41 3.71
CA GLY A 38 -7.43 11.09 5.00
C GLY A 38 -8.49 10.47 5.89
N VAL A 39 -8.72 11.11 7.04
CA VAL A 39 -9.69 10.66 8.04
C VAL A 39 -10.96 11.49 7.91
N HIS A 40 -12.08 10.83 7.69
CA HIS A 40 -13.42 11.42 7.58
C HIS A 40 -14.33 10.75 8.63
N ASP A 41 -14.83 11.49 9.57
CA ASP A 41 -15.70 10.99 10.67
C ASP A 41 -15.10 9.79 11.41
N GLY A 42 -13.79 9.83 11.69
CA GLY A 42 -13.06 8.74 12.38
C GLY A 42 -12.76 7.51 11.50
N ARG A 43 -12.95 7.60 10.19
CA ARG A 43 -12.72 6.49 9.27
C ARG A 43 -11.80 6.89 8.11
N LEU A 44 -11.00 5.93 7.69
CA LEU A 44 -10.28 5.97 6.43
C LEU A 44 -11.23 5.61 5.28
N ALA A 45 -10.86 5.94 4.06
CA ALA A 45 -11.65 5.60 2.87
C ALA A 45 -11.92 4.09 2.76
N ASN A 46 -13.07 3.72 2.22
CA ASN A 46 -13.38 2.32 1.97
C ASN A 46 -12.46 1.71 0.91
N CYS A 47 -12.25 0.39 0.98
CA CYS A 47 -11.62 -0.34 -0.11
C CYS A 47 -12.55 -0.38 -1.33
N PRO A 48 -12.02 -0.24 -2.56
CA PRO A 48 -12.79 -0.56 -3.77
C PRO A 48 -13.09 -2.06 -3.82
N SER A 49 -14.02 -2.48 -4.66
CA SER A 49 -14.38 -3.91 -4.84
C SER A 49 -13.29 -4.77 -5.51
N THR A 50 -12.11 -4.20 -5.76
CA THR A 50 -10.98 -4.87 -6.42
C THR A 50 -9.98 -5.39 -5.39
N ALA A 51 -9.41 -6.57 -5.63
CA ALA A 51 -8.51 -7.27 -4.72
C ALA A 51 -7.08 -6.64 -4.65
N ASN A 52 -7.00 -5.32 -4.51
CA ASN A 52 -5.75 -4.55 -4.42
C ASN A 52 -5.77 -3.54 -3.25
N CYS A 53 -6.57 -3.83 -2.24
CA CYS A 53 -6.72 -3.02 -1.04
C CYS A 53 -6.89 -3.91 0.19
N VAL A 54 -6.37 -3.48 1.34
CA VAL A 54 -6.71 -4.00 2.66
C VAL A 54 -6.97 -2.83 3.61
N SER A 55 -7.92 -3.01 4.53
CA SER A 55 -8.28 -2.01 5.53
C SER A 55 -8.74 -2.69 6.82
N THR A 56 -8.37 -2.10 7.95
CA THR A 56 -8.85 -2.52 9.26
C THR A 56 -10.32 -2.18 9.50
N GLN A 57 -10.86 -1.28 8.69
CA GLN A 57 -12.24 -0.79 8.78
C GLN A 57 -13.12 -1.34 7.64
N ALA A 58 -12.61 -2.30 6.85
CA ALA A 58 -13.39 -2.98 5.82
C ALA A 58 -14.48 -3.87 6.45
N GLU A 59 -15.65 -3.91 5.84
CA GLU A 59 -16.79 -4.73 6.30
C GLU A 59 -16.74 -6.15 5.72
N ASP A 60 -16.13 -6.33 4.57
CA ASP A 60 -15.97 -7.62 3.93
C ASP A 60 -14.65 -8.32 4.33
N ARG A 61 -14.67 -9.66 4.31
CA ARG A 61 -13.54 -10.48 4.77
C ARG A 61 -12.30 -10.40 3.86
N ASP A 62 -12.48 -10.15 2.59
CA ASP A 62 -11.39 -10.19 1.62
C ASP A 62 -10.46 -8.98 1.78
N HIS A 63 -11.05 -7.83 2.10
CA HIS A 63 -10.29 -6.60 2.38
C HIS A 63 -9.95 -6.42 3.86
N TRP A 64 -10.64 -7.10 4.75
CA TRP A 64 -10.40 -6.92 6.19
C TRP A 64 -9.06 -7.47 6.65
N ILE A 65 -8.42 -6.73 7.53
CA ILE A 65 -7.19 -7.08 8.25
C ILE A 65 -7.26 -6.52 9.67
N ALA A 66 -6.69 -7.24 10.65
CA ALA A 66 -6.73 -6.78 12.04
C ALA A 66 -5.98 -5.46 12.25
N PRO A 67 -6.46 -4.52 13.09
CA PRO A 67 -5.76 -3.30 13.43
C PRO A 67 -4.43 -3.57 14.15
N LEU A 68 -3.56 -2.54 14.23
CA LEU A 68 -2.40 -2.58 15.09
C LEU A 68 -2.82 -2.14 16.50
N THR A 69 -2.23 -2.73 17.52
CA THR A 69 -2.50 -2.35 18.92
C THR A 69 -1.57 -1.20 19.30
N MET A 70 -2.06 -0.19 20.01
CA MET A 70 -1.26 0.89 20.60
C MET A 70 -0.60 0.44 21.91
N GLN A 71 0.49 1.11 22.30
CA GLN A 71 0.97 1.08 23.67
C GLN A 71 0.21 2.12 24.53
N ALA A 72 0.29 1.99 25.85
CA ALA A 72 -0.42 2.85 26.80
C ALA A 72 -0.07 4.35 26.70
N ASP A 73 1.08 4.69 26.08
CA ASP A 73 1.48 6.07 25.78
C ASP A 73 1.47 6.29 24.27
N SER A 74 0.31 6.59 23.76
CA SER A 74 0.00 6.64 22.31
C SER A 74 0.65 7.79 21.52
N SER A 75 1.19 8.80 22.19
CA SER A 75 1.79 9.96 21.51
C SER A 75 3.05 9.61 20.70
N GLY A 76 3.68 8.47 21.00
CA GLY A 76 4.86 7.95 20.31
C GLY A 76 4.56 7.07 19.08
N ASP A 77 3.36 6.47 18.98
CA ASP A 77 3.11 5.41 17.99
C ASP A 77 3.19 5.89 16.55
N ILE A 78 2.75 7.10 16.22
CA ILE A 78 2.91 7.69 14.87
C ILE A 78 4.39 7.91 14.54
N ASN A 79 5.20 8.34 15.50
CA ASN A 79 6.65 8.53 15.29
C ASN A 79 7.37 7.19 15.08
N VAL A 80 6.97 6.16 15.82
CA VAL A 80 7.50 4.80 15.65
C VAL A 80 7.10 4.26 14.27
N LEU A 81 5.85 4.41 13.87
CA LEU A 81 5.37 4.02 12.53
C LEU A 81 6.11 4.76 11.42
N GLU A 82 6.29 6.09 11.53
CA GLU A 82 7.09 6.86 10.59
C GLU A 82 8.52 6.30 10.49
N GLY A 83 9.16 6.01 11.64
CA GLY A 83 10.49 5.42 11.68
C GLY A 83 10.58 4.04 11.01
N ILE A 84 9.55 3.20 11.15
CA ILE A 84 9.47 1.89 10.48
C ILE A 84 9.26 2.09 8.98
N VAL A 85 8.23 2.83 8.61
CA VAL A 85 7.79 3.04 7.22
C VAL A 85 8.86 3.73 6.38
N SER A 86 9.54 4.75 6.93
CA SER A 86 10.59 5.49 6.21
C SER A 86 11.82 4.65 5.89
N ARG A 87 12.09 3.59 6.66
CA ARG A 87 13.18 2.63 6.38
C ARG A 87 12.82 1.57 5.35
N MET A 88 11.55 1.43 4.98
CA MET A 88 11.14 0.47 3.97
C MET A 88 11.55 0.95 2.56
N PRO A 89 11.93 0.03 1.67
CA PRO A 89 12.44 0.42 0.35
C PRO A 89 11.35 1.09 -0.50
N ARG A 90 11.75 2.10 -1.26
CA ARG A 90 10.91 2.83 -2.24
C ARG A 90 9.67 3.47 -1.61
N THR A 91 9.79 3.92 -0.37
CA THR A 91 8.75 4.58 0.40
C THR A 91 8.99 6.09 0.45
N ARG A 92 7.90 6.86 0.48
CA ARG A 92 7.91 8.30 0.71
C ARG A 92 6.79 8.67 1.68
N ILE A 93 7.13 9.27 2.80
CA ILE A 93 6.15 9.90 3.69
C ILE A 93 5.59 11.13 2.96
N VAL A 94 4.28 11.24 2.89
CA VAL A 94 3.57 12.32 2.17
C VAL A 94 2.92 13.29 3.15
N GLU A 95 2.40 12.76 4.25
CA GLU A 95 1.69 13.55 5.25
C GLU A 95 1.87 12.93 6.63
N LYS A 96 1.98 13.81 7.65
CA LYS A 96 2.06 13.41 9.04
C LYS A 96 1.38 14.45 9.91
N THR A 97 0.51 13.98 10.79
CA THR A 97 -0.09 14.74 11.90
C THR A 97 0.09 13.95 13.22
N PRO A 98 -0.33 14.46 14.37
CA PRO A 98 -0.23 13.71 15.64
C PRO A 98 -0.94 12.35 15.64
N ASN A 99 -2.00 12.19 14.85
CA ASN A 99 -2.83 10.97 14.81
C ASN A 99 -3.00 10.37 13.40
N TYR A 100 -2.30 10.88 12.40
CA TYR A 100 -2.40 10.38 11.02
C TYR A 100 -1.04 10.38 10.33
N LEU A 101 -0.78 9.32 9.56
CA LEU A 101 0.41 9.17 8.73
C LEU A 101 0.01 8.62 7.38
N ARG A 102 0.48 9.27 6.29
CA ARG A 102 0.32 8.78 4.93
C ARG A 102 1.66 8.60 4.24
N ALA A 103 1.82 7.46 3.60
CA ALA A 103 3.00 7.13 2.83
C ALA A 103 2.63 6.58 1.46
N GLU A 104 3.48 6.84 0.47
CA GLU A 104 3.43 6.19 -0.84
C GLU A 104 4.51 5.11 -0.91
N PHE A 105 4.13 3.92 -1.35
CA PHE A 105 5.04 2.84 -1.67
C PHE A 105 5.06 2.63 -3.18
N ARG A 106 6.26 2.38 -3.75
CA ARG A 106 6.41 2.19 -5.19
C ARG A 106 6.92 0.78 -5.49
N SER A 107 6.26 0.07 -6.39
CA SER A 107 6.75 -1.23 -6.86
C SER A 107 8.09 -1.10 -7.57
N ALA A 108 8.91 -2.17 -7.54
CA ALA A 108 10.28 -2.13 -8.08
C ALA A 108 10.30 -1.99 -9.61
N LEU A 109 9.45 -2.72 -10.31
CA LEU A 109 9.49 -2.83 -11.78
C LEU A 109 8.62 -1.78 -12.46
N PHE A 110 7.32 -1.79 -12.18
CA PHE A 110 6.35 -0.93 -12.88
C PHE A 110 6.11 0.42 -12.20
N ARG A 111 6.74 0.65 -11.05
CA ARG A 111 6.58 1.89 -10.27
C ARG A 111 5.13 2.17 -9.82
N PHE A 112 4.29 1.14 -9.76
CA PHE A 112 2.94 1.27 -9.21
C PHE A 112 3.00 1.90 -7.84
N VAL A 113 2.06 2.80 -7.58
CA VAL A 113 1.96 3.52 -6.32
C VAL A 113 0.84 2.90 -5.50
N ASP A 114 1.19 2.53 -4.27
CA ASP A 114 0.23 2.16 -3.24
C ASP A 114 0.19 3.29 -2.20
N ASP A 115 -1.00 3.77 -1.88
CA ASP A 115 -1.22 4.68 -0.76
C ASP A 115 -1.44 3.86 0.52
N VAL A 116 -0.66 4.17 1.54
CA VAL A 116 -0.76 3.56 2.86
C VAL A 116 -1.06 4.65 3.87
N GLU A 117 -2.15 4.47 4.61
CA GLU A 117 -2.65 5.41 5.60
C GLU A 117 -2.71 4.72 6.96
N PHE A 118 -2.32 5.43 8.01
CA PHE A 118 -2.48 5.03 9.40
C PHE A 118 -3.24 6.10 10.14
N TYR A 119 -4.20 5.69 10.95
CA TYR A 119 -4.99 6.56 11.81
C TYR A 119 -5.00 6.02 13.23
N VAL A 120 -4.50 6.82 14.16
CA VAL A 120 -4.57 6.57 15.59
C VAL A 120 -5.90 7.09 16.10
N GLU A 121 -6.79 6.19 16.51
CA GLU A 121 -8.06 6.58 17.06
C GLU A 121 -7.88 7.10 18.50
N PRO A 122 -8.26 8.38 18.80
CA PRO A 122 -7.87 9.05 20.04
C PRO A 122 -8.36 8.37 21.32
N GLU A 123 -9.50 7.69 21.28
CA GLU A 123 -10.14 7.07 22.46
C GLU A 123 -10.01 5.54 22.48
N SER A 124 -9.28 4.97 21.55
CA SER A 124 -9.07 3.53 21.47
C SER A 124 -7.58 3.17 21.54
N SER A 125 -7.31 1.92 21.90
CA SER A 125 -5.94 1.37 21.87
C SER A 125 -5.60 0.79 20.51
N GLN A 126 -6.13 1.36 19.42
CA GLN A 126 -5.99 0.82 18.07
C GLN A 126 -5.44 1.84 17.09
N ILE A 127 -4.60 1.35 16.19
CA ILE A 127 -4.18 2.07 14.99
C ILE A 127 -4.89 1.42 13.81
N HIS A 128 -5.81 2.15 13.23
CA HIS A 128 -6.43 1.78 11.98
C HIS A 128 -5.49 2.04 10.82
N PHE A 129 -5.60 1.25 9.76
CA PHE A 129 -4.84 1.47 8.55
C PHE A 129 -5.59 1.02 7.30
N ARG A 130 -5.19 1.60 6.19
CA ARG A 130 -5.58 1.21 4.84
C ARG A 130 -4.35 1.16 3.95
N SER A 131 -4.25 0.16 3.08
CA SER A 131 -3.19 0.05 2.07
C SER A 131 -3.82 -0.35 0.75
N ALA A 132 -3.72 0.51 -0.27
CA ALA A 132 -4.40 0.32 -1.55
C ALA A 132 -3.57 0.78 -2.74
N SER A 133 -3.60 0.00 -3.82
CA SER A 133 -2.95 0.38 -5.08
C SER A 133 -3.81 1.36 -5.88
N ARG A 134 -3.18 2.42 -6.44
CA ARG A 134 -3.87 3.41 -7.30
C ARG A 134 -4.37 2.83 -8.61
N VAL A 135 -3.70 1.80 -9.12
CA VAL A 135 -4.01 1.16 -10.40
C VAL A 135 -4.04 -0.35 -10.28
N GLY A 136 -4.75 -1.00 -11.21
CA GLY A 136 -4.86 -2.45 -11.24
C GLY A 136 -6.08 -2.97 -10.48
N ARG A 137 -6.37 -4.27 -10.70
CA ARG A 137 -7.49 -4.97 -10.06
C ARG A 137 -7.04 -5.97 -8.99
N SER A 138 -5.76 -6.29 -8.96
CA SER A 138 -5.13 -7.16 -7.96
C SER A 138 -3.69 -6.74 -7.78
N ASP A 139 -3.22 -6.78 -6.54
CA ASP A 139 -1.84 -6.52 -6.13
C ASP A 139 -1.07 -7.80 -5.78
N LEU A 140 -1.67 -8.96 -6.02
CA LEU A 140 -1.13 -10.28 -5.65
C LEU A 140 -0.82 -10.42 -4.15
N GLY A 141 -1.55 -9.70 -3.29
CA GLY A 141 -1.41 -9.72 -1.83
C GLY A 141 -0.29 -8.83 -1.28
N VAL A 142 0.32 -7.98 -2.10
CA VAL A 142 1.44 -7.11 -1.69
C VAL A 142 1.02 -6.14 -0.59
N ASN A 143 -0.19 -5.55 -0.67
CA ASN A 143 -0.68 -4.64 0.37
C ASN A 143 -0.83 -5.36 1.72
N ARG A 144 -1.41 -6.56 1.74
CA ARG A 144 -1.54 -7.36 2.96
C ARG A 144 -0.18 -7.76 3.54
N ALA A 145 0.72 -8.27 2.72
CA ALA A 145 2.06 -8.68 3.15
C ALA A 145 2.85 -7.50 3.73
N ARG A 146 2.74 -6.31 3.14
CA ARG A 146 3.34 -5.07 3.66
C ARG A 146 2.83 -4.75 5.05
N MET A 147 1.52 -4.82 5.26
CA MET A 147 0.94 -4.49 6.56
C MET A 147 1.33 -5.49 7.66
N GLU A 148 1.46 -6.76 7.32
CA GLU A 148 1.98 -7.75 8.27
C GLU A 148 3.47 -7.51 8.58
N GLN A 149 4.29 -7.16 7.60
CA GLN A 149 5.69 -6.77 7.84
C GLN A 149 5.82 -5.56 8.77
N ILE A 150 4.95 -4.55 8.61
CA ILE A 150 4.91 -3.37 9.50
C ILE A 150 4.48 -3.79 10.90
N ARG A 151 3.49 -4.68 11.03
CA ARG A 151 3.04 -5.25 12.31
C ARG A 151 4.19 -5.95 13.06
N GLU A 152 4.93 -6.81 12.37
CA GLU A 152 6.09 -7.51 12.93
C GLU A 152 7.19 -6.54 13.36
N SER A 153 7.47 -5.52 12.53
CA SER A 153 8.46 -4.49 12.84
C SER A 153 8.06 -3.67 14.05
N LEU A 154 6.77 -3.33 14.18
CA LEU A 154 6.23 -2.61 15.34
C LEU A 154 6.33 -3.45 16.62
N ALA A 155 6.00 -4.74 16.55
CA ALA A 155 6.14 -5.65 17.68
C ALA A 155 7.61 -5.78 18.12
N SER A 156 8.52 -5.90 17.17
CA SER A 156 9.97 -6.02 17.44
C SER A 156 10.57 -4.74 18.06
N SER A 157 10.14 -3.56 17.59
CA SER A 157 10.60 -2.29 18.15
C SER A 157 10.21 -2.11 19.63
N ARG A 158 9.08 -2.69 20.02
CA ARG A 158 8.57 -2.66 21.39
C ARG A 158 9.33 -3.58 22.35
N GLN A 159 9.91 -4.65 21.83
CA GLN A 159 10.73 -5.58 22.64
C GLN A 159 12.14 -5.05 22.90
N GLN A 160 12.59 -4.05 22.12
CA GLN A 160 13.89 -3.42 22.23
C GLN A 160 13.85 -2.08 22.99
N GLY A 161 12.74 -1.79 23.71
CA GLY A 161 12.55 -0.58 24.51
C GLY A 161 13.68 -0.37 25.52
N PRO A 162 13.84 0.88 26.01
CA PRO A 162 15.10 1.39 26.56
C PRO A 162 15.67 0.59 27.69
#